data_3be03591ce5f5ff396832cc529db56e5
#
_entry.id   3be03591ce5f5ff396832cc529db56e5
#
_cell.length_a   1.000
_cell.length_b   1.000
_cell.length_c   1.000
_cell.angle_alpha   90.00
_cell.angle_beta   90.00
_cell.angle_gamma   90.00
#
_symmetry.space_group_name_H-M   'P 1'
#
loop_
_entity.id
_entity.type
_entity.pdbx_description
1 polymer ?
#
loop_
_entity_poly.entity_id
_entity_poly.type
_entity_poly.pdbx_seq_one_letter_code
_entity_poly.pdbx_strand_id
1 'polypeptide(L)'
;FGDERNYAGTSFVTLDMFGHYLYGSELLNITYDPTPLAQFATYGFDDEGLAAEKTYIIRNGILTTPLGGALSQARAGLPGVANARATSWNRPPIDRMANLNLEPGNSRLEEMLQAVERGILMKTNLSWSIDDSRNKFQFGCEWGQMIEQGELTQVVKNPNYRGISATFWRNLQQVGNTQELFGLPFCGKGEPNQVIRVGHASPYCLFAQVDVFGGA
;
A
#
# COMPACT_ATOMS: atom_id res chain seq x y z
N PHE A 1 4.57 -14.90 0.53
CA PHE A 1 5.74 -15.78 0.75
C PHE A 1 6.09 -15.79 2.23
N GLY A 2 7.11 -16.56 2.58
CA GLY A 2 7.77 -16.52 3.86
C GLY A 2 7.33 -17.60 4.84
N ASP A 3 8.20 -17.86 5.82
CA ASP A 3 7.97 -18.85 6.86
C ASP A 3 7.02 -18.35 7.93
N GLU A 4 7.06 -17.06 8.21
CA GLU A 4 6.24 -16.46 9.23
C GLU A 4 4.95 -15.90 8.63
N ARG A 5 3.84 -16.34 9.20
CA ARG A 5 2.53 -15.78 8.92
C ARG A 5 2.22 -14.64 9.88
N ASN A 6 1.31 -13.79 9.49
CA ASN A 6 0.71 -12.85 10.42
C ASN A 6 -0.13 -13.58 11.47
N TYR A 7 -0.37 -12.95 12.61
CA TYR A 7 -1.28 -13.45 13.64
C TYR A 7 -2.66 -13.80 13.09
N ALA A 8 -3.13 -13.03 12.12
CA ALA A 8 -4.45 -13.12 11.57
C ALA A 8 -4.39 -13.53 10.09
N GLY A 9 -4.21 -14.80 9.84
CA GLY A 9 -4.46 -15.41 8.54
C GLY A 9 -3.40 -15.17 7.46
N THR A 10 -3.83 -15.13 6.22
CA THR A 10 -3.00 -15.23 5.01
C THR A 10 -3.25 -14.02 4.09
N SER A 11 -3.18 -14.22 2.80
CA SER A 11 -3.57 -13.26 1.77
C SER A 11 -4.51 -13.94 0.78
N PHE A 12 -5.43 -13.18 0.18
CA PHE A 12 -6.20 -13.67 -0.96
C PHE A 12 -5.35 -13.78 -2.23
N VAL A 13 -4.19 -13.10 -2.26
CA VAL A 13 -3.24 -13.18 -3.36
C VAL A 13 -2.49 -14.50 -3.27
N THR A 14 -2.50 -15.26 -4.37
CA THR A 14 -1.78 -16.52 -4.54
C THR A 14 -0.66 -16.40 -5.58
N LEU A 15 0.29 -17.33 -5.58
CA LEU A 15 1.48 -17.24 -6.45
C LEU A 15 1.15 -17.29 -7.94
N ASP A 16 0.10 -17.99 -8.30
CA ASP A 16 -0.37 -18.09 -9.69
C ASP A 16 -0.96 -16.79 -10.24
N MET A 17 -1.30 -15.82 -9.38
CA MET A 17 -1.83 -14.53 -9.80
C MET A 17 -0.77 -13.59 -10.40
N PHE A 18 0.51 -13.80 -10.10
CA PHE A 18 1.56 -12.90 -10.58
C PHE A 18 1.74 -12.96 -12.09
N GLY A 19 1.94 -11.82 -12.70
CA GLY A 19 2.12 -11.63 -14.14
C GLY A 19 0.84 -11.42 -14.95
N HIS A 20 -0.36 -11.67 -14.39
CA HIS A 20 -1.60 -11.54 -15.16
C HIS A 20 -2.83 -11.05 -14.37
N TYR A 21 -2.81 -11.12 -13.04
CA TYR A 21 -3.96 -10.70 -12.24
C TYR A 21 -4.12 -9.18 -12.25
N LEU A 22 -5.27 -8.71 -12.73
CA LEU A 22 -5.66 -7.30 -12.70
C LEU A 22 -6.07 -6.91 -11.27
N TYR A 23 -5.11 -6.40 -10.51
CA TYR A 23 -5.32 -5.97 -9.12
C TYR A 23 -6.04 -4.62 -9.03
N GLY A 24 -5.71 -3.69 -9.91
CA GLY A 24 -6.24 -2.34 -9.92
C GLY A 24 -6.47 -1.79 -11.32
N SER A 25 -6.85 -0.53 -11.44
CA SER A 25 -6.92 0.16 -12.73
C SER A 25 -5.52 0.28 -13.35
N GLU A 26 -5.45 0.57 -14.64
CA GLU A 26 -4.16 0.78 -15.36
C GLU A 26 -3.32 1.94 -14.81
N LEU A 27 -3.92 2.84 -14.05
CA LEU A 27 -3.24 3.95 -13.38
C LEU A 27 -2.48 3.49 -12.13
N LEU A 28 -2.76 2.28 -11.62
CA LEU A 28 -2.13 1.78 -10.41
C LEU A 28 -0.73 1.25 -10.70
N ASN A 29 0.27 1.97 -10.20
CA ASN A 29 1.67 1.59 -10.25
C ASN A 29 2.25 1.64 -8.83
N ILE A 30 2.61 0.50 -8.27
CA ILE A 30 3.21 0.38 -6.95
C ILE A 30 4.61 -0.19 -7.08
N THR A 31 5.59 0.48 -6.47
CA THR A 31 6.97 0.03 -6.43
C THR A 31 7.41 -0.32 -5.01
N TYR A 32 8.25 -1.34 -4.91
CA TYR A 32 9.23 -1.48 -3.87
C TYR A 32 10.43 -0.62 -4.28
N ASP A 33 10.82 0.33 -3.45
CA ASP A 33 11.94 1.23 -3.75
C ASP A 33 12.83 1.46 -2.52
N PRO A 34 13.95 0.75 -2.43
CA PRO A 34 14.88 0.87 -1.30
C PRO A 34 15.86 2.05 -1.42
N THR A 35 15.74 2.89 -2.47
CA THR A 35 16.75 3.89 -2.82
C THR A 35 16.54 5.30 -2.24
N PRO A 36 15.30 5.79 -1.96
CA PRO A 36 15.09 7.15 -1.49
C PRO A 36 15.62 7.38 -0.07
N LEU A 37 16.64 8.22 0.07
CA LEU A 37 17.29 8.48 1.37
C LEU A 37 16.35 9.06 2.44
N ALA A 38 15.25 9.69 2.05
CA ALA A 38 14.28 10.27 2.97
C ALA A 38 13.28 9.25 3.54
N GLN A 39 13.27 8.00 3.05
CA GLN A 39 12.37 6.96 3.52
C GLN A 39 13.02 6.03 4.55
N PHE A 40 12.21 5.44 5.44
CA PHE A 40 12.72 4.68 6.59
C PHE A 40 13.30 3.31 6.25
N ALA A 41 12.97 2.73 5.10
CA ALA A 41 13.45 1.42 4.67
C ALA A 41 14.35 1.54 3.44
N THR A 42 15.38 2.38 3.55
CA THR A 42 16.40 2.58 2.53
C THR A 42 17.64 1.79 2.88
N TYR A 43 18.07 0.90 1.98
CA TYR A 43 19.23 0.04 2.14
C TYR A 43 19.74 -0.47 0.78
N GLY A 44 21.03 -0.83 0.72
CA GLY A 44 21.63 -1.37 -0.51
C GLY A 44 21.51 -2.90 -0.63
N PHE A 45 21.35 -3.60 0.49
CA PHE A 45 21.17 -5.05 0.56
C PHE A 45 20.19 -5.37 1.66
N ASP A 46 19.40 -6.42 1.49
CA ASP A 46 18.60 -6.97 2.57
C ASP A 46 19.45 -7.83 3.53
N ASP A 47 18.84 -8.35 4.60
CA ASP A 47 19.57 -9.12 5.62
C ASP A 47 19.87 -10.57 5.19
N GLU A 48 19.46 -10.99 3.99
CA GLU A 48 19.89 -12.22 3.32
C GLU A 48 20.99 -11.96 2.28
N GLY A 49 21.39 -10.70 2.06
CA GLY A 49 22.47 -10.30 1.15
C GLY A 49 22.03 -10.08 -0.30
N LEU A 50 20.72 -10.04 -0.58
CA LEU A 50 20.24 -9.66 -1.90
C LEU A 50 20.42 -8.16 -2.13
N ALA A 51 20.90 -7.78 -3.32
CA ALA A 51 20.96 -6.39 -3.75
C ALA A 51 19.55 -5.80 -3.85
N ALA A 52 19.38 -4.62 -3.28
CA ALA A 52 18.08 -3.96 -3.20
C ALA A 52 17.94 -2.94 -4.35
N GLU A 53 17.00 -3.22 -5.25
CA GLU A 53 16.75 -2.42 -6.43
C GLU A 53 15.27 -2.06 -6.56
N LYS A 54 14.98 -0.86 -7.12
CA LYS A 54 13.59 -0.45 -7.39
C LYS A 54 12.91 -1.46 -8.32
N THR A 55 11.78 -1.99 -7.87
CA THR A 55 11.02 -3.02 -8.60
C THR A 55 9.54 -2.74 -8.54
N TYR A 56 8.81 -2.93 -9.65
CA TYR A 56 7.36 -2.85 -9.64
C TYR A 56 6.75 -4.08 -8.98
N ILE A 57 5.90 -3.84 -7.99
CA ILE A 57 5.03 -4.85 -7.37
C ILE A 57 3.71 -4.94 -8.14
N ILE A 58 3.18 -3.77 -8.52
CA ILE A 58 2.04 -3.64 -9.43
C ILE A 58 2.45 -2.66 -10.52
N ARG A 59 2.22 -3.04 -11.77
CA ARG A 59 2.49 -2.19 -12.92
C ARG A 59 1.28 -2.16 -13.86
N ASN A 60 0.78 -0.96 -14.15
CA ASN A 60 -0.42 -0.75 -14.97
C ASN A 60 -1.60 -1.62 -14.49
N GLY A 61 -1.80 -1.67 -13.17
CA GLY A 61 -2.85 -2.47 -12.53
C GLY A 61 -2.57 -3.96 -12.41
N ILE A 62 -1.57 -4.50 -13.10
CA ILE A 62 -1.23 -5.92 -13.06
C ILE A 62 -0.28 -6.20 -11.89
N LEU A 63 -0.58 -7.21 -11.09
CA LEU A 63 0.28 -7.73 -10.04
C LEU A 63 1.49 -8.44 -10.69
N THR A 64 2.70 -7.90 -10.51
CA THR A 64 3.90 -8.34 -11.24
C THR A 64 4.88 -9.14 -10.39
N THR A 65 5.31 -8.61 -9.24
CA THR A 65 6.40 -9.18 -8.47
C THR A 65 5.98 -9.35 -7.01
N PRO A 66 6.12 -10.53 -6.43
CA PRO A 66 5.84 -10.72 -5.02
C PRO A 66 6.93 -10.11 -4.12
N LEU A 67 6.55 -9.74 -2.91
CA LEU A 67 7.49 -9.48 -1.83
C LEU A 67 8.04 -10.82 -1.34
N GLY A 68 9.36 -11.01 -1.39
CA GLY A 68 10.01 -12.24 -0.96
C GLY A 68 11.51 -12.22 -1.17
N GLY A 69 12.29 -12.34 -0.09
CA GLY A 69 13.74 -12.45 -0.09
C GLY A 69 14.25 -13.77 -0.72
N ALA A 70 15.55 -14.02 -0.64
CA ALA A 70 16.20 -15.14 -1.32
C ALA A 70 15.59 -16.51 -0.99
N LEU A 71 15.30 -16.76 0.28
CA LEU A 71 14.72 -18.02 0.73
C LEU A 71 13.31 -18.23 0.17
N SER A 72 12.48 -17.19 0.20
CA SER A 72 11.12 -17.25 -0.34
C SER A 72 11.09 -17.40 -1.86
N GLN A 73 11.99 -16.73 -2.57
CA GLN A 73 12.17 -16.88 -4.02
C GLN A 73 12.54 -18.32 -4.39
N ALA A 74 13.51 -18.89 -3.67
CA ALA A 74 13.95 -20.27 -3.90
C ALA A 74 12.80 -21.28 -3.69
N ARG A 75 11.99 -21.10 -2.65
CA ARG A 75 10.84 -21.97 -2.34
C ARG A 75 9.71 -21.85 -3.34
N ALA A 76 9.44 -20.64 -3.79
CA ALA A 76 8.34 -20.36 -4.72
C ALA A 76 8.70 -20.64 -6.19
N GLY A 77 10.00 -20.67 -6.52
CA GLY A 77 10.47 -20.72 -7.89
C GLY A 77 10.13 -19.47 -8.71
N LEU A 78 9.94 -18.33 -8.04
CA LEU A 78 9.58 -17.04 -8.63
C LEU A 78 10.53 -15.95 -8.14
N PRO A 79 10.87 -14.97 -9.02
CA PRO A 79 11.62 -13.80 -8.58
C PRO A 79 10.79 -12.95 -7.60
N GLY A 80 11.45 -12.37 -6.63
CA GLY A 80 10.87 -11.44 -5.66
C GLY A 80 11.70 -10.17 -5.55
N VAL A 81 11.71 -9.56 -4.37
CA VAL A 81 12.49 -8.36 -4.08
C VAL A 81 13.35 -8.58 -2.84
N ALA A 82 14.39 -7.78 -2.67
CA ALA A 82 15.29 -7.84 -1.53
C ALA A 82 14.62 -7.24 -0.27
N ASN A 83 13.74 -7.99 0.37
CA ASN A 83 12.98 -7.52 1.51
C ASN A 83 13.00 -8.44 2.74
N ALA A 84 13.92 -9.38 2.80
CA ALA A 84 14.20 -10.15 4.02
C ALA A 84 14.89 -9.25 5.03
N ARG A 85 14.23 -8.96 6.16
CA ARG A 85 14.72 -8.01 7.15
C ARG A 85 14.50 -8.53 8.56
N ALA A 86 15.48 -8.33 9.42
CA ALA A 86 15.42 -8.65 10.84
C ALA A 86 15.22 -7.38 11.68
N THR A 87 14.49 -7.49 12.78
CA THR A 87 14.32 -6.38 13.73
C THR A 87 15.61 -6.08 14.52
N SER A 88 16.48 -7.06 14.68
CA SER A 88 17.76 -6.94 15.37
C SER A 88 18.70 -8.09 15.00
N TRP A 89 19.99 -7.96 15.37
CA TRP A 89 21.06 -8.90 15.05
C TRP A 89 20.83 -10.34 15.52
N ASN A 90 20.02 -10.54 16.56
CA ASN A 90 19.73 -11.85 17.15
C ASN A 90 18.39 -12.45 16.69
N ARG A 91 17.79 -11.89 15.65
CA ARG A 91 16.54 -12.40 15.07
C ARG A 91 16.75 -12.84 13.63
N PRO A 92 16.11 -13.94 13.20
CA PRO A 92 16.18 -14.34 11.80
C PRO A 92 15.53 -13.27 10.90
N PRO A 93 16.11 -12.99 9.72
CA PRO A 93 15.43 -12.19 8.72
C PRO A 93 14.18 -12.92 8.20
N ILE A 94 13.14 -12.16 7.96
CA ILE A 94 11.87 -12.63 7.39
C ILE A 94 11.40 -11.65 6.32
N ASP A 95 10.54 -12.09 5.44
CA ASP A 95 9.96 -11.19 4.42
C ASP A 95 9.16 -10.08 5.07
N ARG A 96 9.52 -8.84 4.79
CA ARG A 96 8.92 -7.65 5.39
C ARG A 96 8.52 -6.63 4.34
N MET A 97 7.56 -5.79 4.71
CA MET A 97 7.38 -4.54 3.99
C MET A 97 8.65 -3.69 4.07
N ALA A 98 8.85 -2.85 3.06
CA ALA A 98 9.95 -1.90 2.95
C ALA A 98 9.38 -0.52 2.58
N ASN A 99 10.01 0.23 1.69
CA ASN A 99 9.38 1.39 1.07
C ASN A 99 8.48 0.89 -0.06
N LEU A 100 7.16 0.94 0.15
CA LEU A 100 6.17 0.67 -0.88
C LEU A 100 5.51 1.99 -1.28
N ASN A 101 5.73 2.38 -2.52
CA ASN A 101 5.33 3.68 -3.04
C ASN A 101 4.28 3.52 -4.15
N LEU A 102 3.22 4.30 -4.06
CA LEU A 102 2.35 4.54 -5.20
C LEU A 102 3.02 5.60 -6.09
N GLU A 103 3.34 5.22 -7.32
CA GLU A 103 4.00 6.13 -8.26
C GLU A 103 3.08 7.29 -8.65
N PRO A 104 3.63 8.51 -8.83
CA PRO A 104 2.82 9.66 -9.21
C PRO A 104 2.22 9.50 -10.60
N GLY A 105 1.02 10.04 -10.75
CA GLY A 105 0.35 10.20 -12.04
C GLY A 105 0.55 11.59 -12.62
N ASN A 106 -0.44 12.06 -13.37
CA ASN A 106 -0.36 13.34 -14.10
C ASN A 106 -1.36 14.40 -13.62
N SER A 107 -2.31 14.05 -12.74
CA SER A 107 -3.40 14.95 -12.36
C SER A 107 -2.95 15.95 -11.29
N ARG A 108 -3.39 17.18 -11.38
CA ARG A 108 -3.25 18.15 -10.31
C ARG A 108 -4.40 17.99 -9.32
N LEU A 109 -4.16 18.29 -8.04
CA LEU A 109 -5.21 18.16 -7.02
C LEU A 109 -6.45 18.98 -7.35
N GLU A 110 -6.26 20.21 -7.84
CA GLU A 110 -7.35 21.10 -8.23
C GLU A 110 -8.23 20.51 -9.34
N GLU A 111 -7.59 19.89 -10.33
CA GLU A 111 -8.27 19.21 -11.45
C GLU A 111 -9.05 17.97 -10.96
N MET A 112 -8.46 17.23 -10.02
CA MET A 112 -9.12 16.09 -9.39
C MET A 112 -10.36 16.51 -8.60
N LEU A 113 -10.29 17.60 -7.83
CA LEU A 113 -11.44 18.15 -7.10
C LEU A 113 -12.54 18.59 -8.05
N GLN A 114 -12.20 19.34 -9.11
CA GLN A 114 -13.15 19.83 -10.11
C GLN A 114 -13.88 18.71 -10.87
N ALA A 115 -13.28 17.53 -10.97
CA ALA A 115 -13.88 16.36 -11.60
C ALA A 115 -14.96 15.67 -10.73
N VAL A 116 -15.11 16.07 -9.46
CA VAL A 116 -16.03 15.41 -8.51
C VAL A 116 -17.31 16.22 -8.37
N GLU A 117 -18.44 15.66 -8.81
CA GLU A 117 -19.76 16.24 -8.59
C GLU A 117 -20.15 16.17 -7.10
N ARG A 118 -19.96 15.00 -6.48
CA ARG A 118 -20.21 14.78 -5.06
C ARG A 118 -19.23 13.74 -4.50
N GLY A 119 -18.49 14.10 -3.45
CA GLY A 119 -17.51 13.23 -2.85
C GLY A 119 -16.99 13.73 -1.51
N ILE A 120 -15.92 13.11 -1.02
CA ILE A 120 -15.27 13.50 0.22
C ILE A 120 -13.76 13.45 0.01
N LEU A 121 -13.07 14.56 0.29
CA LEU A 121 -11.62 14.58 0.46
C LEU A 121 -11.31 14.11 1.88
N MET A 122 -10.52 13.05 2.01
CA MET A 122 -10.12 12.47 3.30
C MET A 122 -8.61 12.55 3.48
N LYS A 123 -8.18 12.82 4.71
CA LYS A 123 -6.75 12.88 5.07
C LYS A 123 -6.50 12.18 6.39
N THR A 124 -5.30 11.65 6.51
CA THR A 124 -4.73 11.05 7.72
C THR A 124 -5.54 9.87 8.24
N ASN A 125 -4.96 8.68 8.11
CA ASN A 125 -5.56 7.45 8.64
C ASN A 125 -5.55 7.47 10.17
N LEU A 126 -6.70 7.21 10.78
CA LEU A 126 -6.89 7.17 12.23
C LEU A 126 -7.10 5.74 12.74
N SER A 127 -7.85 4.94 12.00
CA SER A 127 -8.21 3.59 12.41
C SER A 127 -8.32 2.66 11.21
N TRP A 128 -8.17 1.36 11.48
CA TRP A 128 -8.27 0.35 10.43
C TRP A 128 -8.83 -0.96 10.96
N SER A 129 -9.49 -1.69 10.08
CA SER A 129 -9.87 -3.09 10.25
C SER A 129 -9.68 -3.79 8.91
N ILE A 130 -9.04 -4.94 8.94
CA ILE A 130 -8.72 -5.75 7.75
C ILE A 130 -9.04 -7.19 8.08
N ASP A 131 -9.71 -7.91 7.19
CA ASP A 131 -10.02 -9.33 7.38
C ASP A 131 -8.79 -10.24 7.30
N ASP A 132 -8.92 -11.48 7.73
CA ASP A 132 -7.84 -12.45 7.82
C ASP A 132 -7.22 -12.78 6.46
N SER A 133 -7.97 -12.65 5.38
CA SER A 133 -7.49 -12.84 4.00
C SER A 133 -6.87 -11.59 3.38
N ARG A 134 -6.88 -10.45 4.06
CA ARG A 134 -6.41 -9.16 3.56
C ARG A 134 -7.18 -8.65 2.34
N ASN A 135 -8.41 -9.10 2.18
CA ASN A 135 -9.26 -8.79 1.04
C ASN A 135 -10.27 -7.67 1.35
N LYS A 136 -10.87 -7.70 2.55
CA LYS A 136 -11.83 -6.69 2.98
C LYS A 136 -11.17 -5.72 3.95
N PHE A 137 -11.51 -4.45 3.84
CA PHE A 137 -10.96 -3.42 4.72
C PHE A 137 -12.02 -2.37 5.09
N GLN A 138 -11.75 -1.71 6.20
CA GLN A 138 -12.42 -0.49 6.64
C GLN A 138 -11.38 0.44 7.26
N PHE A 139 -11.36 1.70 6.84
CA PHE A 139 -10.47 2.72 7.36
C PHE A 139 -11.26 3.94 7.82
N GLY A 140 -10.82 4.53 8.94
CA GLY A 140 -11.28 5.83 9.41
C GLY A 140 -10.20 6.88 9.24
N CYS A 141 -10.58 8.11 8.95
CA CYS A 141 -9.68 9.23 8.78
C CYS A 141 -9.91 10.29 9.85
N GLU A 142 -8.85 11.02 10.20
CA GLU A 142 -8.93 12.14 11.16
C GLU A 142 -9.72 13.31 10.62
N TRP A 143 -9.63 13.53 9.31
CA TRP A 143 -10.22 14.70 8.68
C TRP A 143 -10.86 14.33 7.35
N GLY A 144 -12.00 14.96 7.07
CA GLY A 144 -12.67 14.91 5.79
C GLY A 144 -13.43 16.19 5.49
N GLN A 145 -13.58 16.49 4.20
CA GLN A 145 -14.34 17.62 3.72
C GLN A 145 -15.16 17.21 2.51
N MET A 146 -16.44 17.59 2.48
CA MET A 146 -17.31 17.34 1.35
C MET A 146 -16.81 18.08 0.11
N ILE A 147 -16.96 17.43 -1.03
CA ILE A 147 -16.79 18.01 -2.35
C ILE A 147 -18.18 18.05 -2.99
N GLU A 148 -18.61 19.22 -3.42
CA GLU A 148 -19.88 19.43 -4.12
C GLU A 148 -19.64 20.31 -5.34
N GLN A 149 -19.94 19.79 -6.53
CA GLN A 149 -19.73 20.48 -7.81
C GLN A 149 -18.29 21.00 -8.00
N GLY A 150 -17.30 20.19 -7.58
CA GLY A 150 -15.88 20.54 -7.68
C GLY A 150 -15.33 21.42 -6.58
N GLU A 151 -16.17 21.88 -5.66
CA GLU A 151 -15.79 22.82 -4.58
C GLU A 151 -15.78 22.11 -3.23
N LEU A 152 -14.77 22.44 -2.38
CA LEU A 152 -14.72 21.98 -1.00
C LEU A 152 -15.74 22.76 -0.16
N THR A 153 -16.65 22.05 0.51
CA THR A 153 -17.73 22.65 1.29
C THR A 153 -17.56 22.37 2.79
N GLN A 154 -18.43 21.61 3.41
CA GLN A 154 -18.43 21.43 4.86
C GLN A 154 -17.45 20.34 5.32
N VAL A 155 -16.83 20.53 6.48
CA VAL A 155 -16.04 19.49 7.16
C VAL A 155 -16.98 18.42 7.71
N VAL A 156 -16.59 17.16 7.54
CA VAL A 156 -17.35 16.00 8.03
C VAL A 156 -16.65 15.36 9.22
N LYS A 157 -17.43 14.87 10.16
CA LYS A 157 -16.96 14.19 11.36
C LYS A 157 -16.81 12.70 11.10
N ASN A 158 -15.70 12.11 11.62
CA ASN A 158 -15.45 10.67 11.56
C ASN A 158 -15.65 10.06 10.16
N PRO A 159 -14.98 10.59 9.13
CA PRO A 159 -15.11 10.03 7.80
C PRO A 159 -14.46 8.65 7.73
N ASN A 160 -15.22 7.67 7.26
CA ASN A 160 -14.75 6.30 7.08
C ASN A 160 -15.05 5.84 5.67
N TYR A 161 -14.26 4.88 5.20
CA TYR A 161 -14.51 4.17 3.94
C TYR A 161 -14.19 2.69 4.09
N ARG A 162 -14.82 1.86 3.26
CA ARG A 162 -14.61 0.42 3.24
C ARG A 162 -14.72 -0.14 1.84
N GLY A 163 -14.17 -1.34 1.68
CA GLY A 163 -14.22 -2.00 0.38
C GLY A 163 -13.58 -3.38 0.36
N ILE A 164 -13.54 -3.92 -0.85
CA ILE A 164 -12.77 -5.10 -1.22
C ILE A 164 -11.54 -4.61 -1.97
N SER A 165 -10.34 -5.06 -1.60
CA SER A 165 -9.06 -4.52 -2.08
C SER A 165 -8.99 -4.36 -3.60
N ALA A 166 -9.17 -5.43 -4.35
CA ALA A 166 -9.07 -5.35 -5.81
C ALA A 166 -10.17 -4.50 -6.45
N THR A 167 -11.41 -4.57 -5.95
CA THR A 167 -12.50 -3.72 -6.44
C THR A 167 -12.22 -2.25 -6.18
N PHE A 168 -11.75 -1.91 -4.98
CA PHE A 168 -11.36 -0.55 -4.63
C PHE A 168 -10.29 0.00 -5.56
N TRP A 169 -9.20 -0.74 -5.77
CA TRP A 169 -8.10 -0.30 -6.63
C TRP A 169 -8.48 -0.26 -8.12
N ARG A 170 -9.43 -1.07 -8.57
CA ARG A 170 -9.98 -0.99 -9.94
C ARG A 170 -10.83 0.27 -10.16
N ASN A 171 -11.36 0.85 -9.09
CA ASN A 171 -12.13 2.09 -9.13
C ASN A 171 -11.25 3.35 -9.04
N LEU A 172 -9.93 3.23 -9.09
CA LEU A 172 -8.99 4.34 -9.17
C LEU A 172 -9.14 5.05 -10.52
N GLN A 173 -9.52 6.34 -10.48
CA GLN A 173 -9.82 7.14 -11.65
C GLN A 173 -8.73 8.15 -12.00
N GLN A 174 -8.05 8.69 -10.99
CA GLN A 174 -6.98 9.65 -11.17
C GLN A 174 -5.91 9.47 -10.08
N VAL A 175 -4.66 9.77 -10.46
CA VAL A 175 -3.52 9.76 -9.57
C VAL A 175 -2.80 11.10 -9.67
N GLY A 176 -2.55 11.72 -8.54
CA GLY A 176 -1.90 13.03 -8.43
C GLY A 176 -0.45 12.98 -8.89
N ASN A 177 0.06 14.14 -9.29
CA ASN A 177 1.43 14.31 -9.81
C ASN A 177 2.47 14.59 -8.71
N THR A 178 2.05 14.72 -7.46
CA THR A 178 2.93 15.03 -6.32
C THR A 178 2.76 13.97 -5.24
N GLN A 179 3.86 13.36 -4.81
CA GLN A 179 3.87 12.39 -3.71
C GLN A 179 4.13 13.08 -2.37
N GLU A 180 3.43 12.60 -1.34
CA GLU A 180 3.76 12.87 0.06
C GLU A 180 4.47 11.64 0.65
N LEU A 181 5.49 11.88 1.49
CA LEU A 181 6.25 10.83 2.14
C LEU A 181 5.66 10.53 3.52
N PHE A 182 5.44 9.26 3.78
CA PHE A 182 4.97 8.76 5.07
C PHE A 182 5.96 7.74 5.62
N GLY A 183 6.14 7.73 6.93
CA GLY A 183 6.96 6.76 7.62
C GLY A 183 6.20 6.10 8.76
N LEU A 184 6.36 4.78 8.90
CA LEU A 184 5.84 4.02 10.02
C LEU A 184 6.98 3.33 10.74
N PRO A 185 7.30 3.71 11.99
CA PRO A 185 8.41 3.13 12.73
C PRO A 185 8.10 1.73 13.29
N PHE A 186 6.83 1.32 13.35
CA PHE A 186 6.37 0.12 14.03
C PHE A 186 5.52 -0.78 13.12
N CYS A 187 6.10 -1.35 12.06
CA CYS A 187 5.42 -2.36 11.27
C CYS A 187 5.72 -3.74 11.85
N GLY A 188 4.72 -4.42 12.39
CA GLY A 188 4.89 -5.71 13.05
C GLY A 188 4.56 -6.90 12.16
N LYS A 189 5.29 -8.01 12.33
CA LYS A 189 5.01 -9.29 11.70
C LYS A 189 5.60 -10.43 12.53
N GLY A 190 5.01 -11.60 12.42
CA GLY A 190 5.53 -12.87 12.95
C GLY A 190 5.20 -13.16 14.40
N GLU A 191 5.52 -14.37 14.83
CA GLU A 191 5.43 -14.89 16.20
C GLU A 191 6.75 -15.52 16.61
N PRO A 192 7.49 -14.94 17.57
CA PRO A 192 7.19 -13.66 18.24
C PRO A 192 7.33 -12.47 17.31
N ASN A 193 6.55 -11.43 17.59
CA ASN A 193 6.45 -10.24 16.73
C ASN A 193 7.80 -9.56 16.50
N GLN A 194 8.11 -9.27 15.26
CA GLN A 194 9.26 -8.47 14.83
C GLN A 194 8.78 -7.12 14.29
N VAL A 195 9.23 -6.04 14.89
CA VAL A 195 8.86 -4.67 14.53
C VAL A 195 10.00 -4.02 13.75
N ILE A 196 9.70 -3.46 12.58
CA ILE A 196 10.66 -2.72 11.76
C ILE A 196 10.08 -1.41 11.25
N ARG A 197 10.96 -0.55 10.75
CA ARG A 197 10.59 0.69 10.05
C ARG A 197 10.23 0.40 8.60
N VAL A 198 9.22 1.08 8.09
CA VAL A 198 8.81 1.06 6.68
C VAL A 198 8.52 2.48 6.20
N GLY A 199 8.67 2.71 4.91
CA GLY A 199 8.35 3.98 4.27
C GLY A 199 7.25 3.80 3.22
N HIS A 200 6.49 4.85 2.99
CA HIS A 200 5.50 4.90 1.94
C HIS A 200 5.54 6.28 1.30
N ALA A 201 5.33 6.33 0.00
CA ALA A 201 5.06 7.57 -0.71
C ALA A 201 3.74 7.40 -1.46
N SER A 202 2.87 8.39 -1.38
CA SER A 202 1.59 8.35 -2.06
C SER A 202 1.19 9.73 -2.55
N PRO A 203 0.75 9.86 -3.81
CA PRO A 203 0.04 11.04 -4.28
C PRO A 203 -1.43 11.00 -3.82
N TYR A 204 -2.14 12.09 -4.02
CA TYR A 204 -3.61 12.08 -3.94
C TYR A 204 -4.18 11.11 -4.98
N CYS A 205 -5.24 10.41 -4.60
CA CYS A 205 -5.93 9.45 -5.45
C CYS A 205 -7.42 9.72 -5.48
N LEU A 206 -8.02 9.72 -6.65
CA LEU A 206 -9.46 9.79 -6.83
C LEU A 206 -10.02 8.40 -7.12
N PHE A 207 -10.92 7.95 -6.26
CA PHE A 207 -11.63 6.69 -6.42
C PHE A 207 -13.12 6.96 -6.64
N ALA A 208 -13.72 6.24 -7.58
CA ALA A 208 -15.16 6.23 -7.78
C ALA A 208 -15.84 5.12 -6.99
N GLN A 209 -17.12 5.28 -6.70
CA GLN A 209 -17.99 4.23 -6.13
C GLN A 209 -17.46 3.58 -4.84
N VAL A 210 -16.87 4.39 -3.96
CA VAL A 210 -16.39 3.94 -2.65
C VAL A 210 -17.54 4.02 -1.64
N ASP A 211 -17.73 2.98 -0.86
CA ASP A 211 -18.66 2.98 0.27
C ASP A 211 -18.07 3.82 1.41
N VAL A 212 -18.66 5.00 1.61
CA VAL A 212 -18.24 5.97 2.63
C VAL A 212 -19.34 6.16 3.67
N PHE A 213 -18.94 6.31 4.93
CA PHE A 213 -19.87 6.52 6.03
C PHE A 213 -19.21 7.33 7.14
N GLY A 214 -20.01 7.95 7.98
CA GLY A 214 -19.56 8.71 9.14
C GLY A 214 -20.32 8.31 10.37
N GLY A 215 -19.71 8.52 11.54
CA GLY A 215 -20.41 8.45 12.82
C GLY A 215 -21.14 9.77 13.11
N ALA A 216 -22.28 9.68 13.75
CA ALA A 216 -23.01 10.83 14.27
C ALA A 216 -22.24 11.53 15.42
#